data_f2ba0dbb38fec2d2073c4f75d67dbbc3
#
_entry.id   f2ba0dbb38fec2d2073c4f75d67dbbc3
#
_cell.length_a   1.000
_cell.length_b   1.000
_cell.length_c   1.000
_cell.angle_alpha   90.00
_cell.angle_beta   90.00
_cell.angle_gamma   90.00
#
_symmetry.space_group_name_H-M   'P 1'
#
loop_
_entity.id
_entity.type
_entity.pdbx_description
1 polymer ?
#
loop_
_entity_poly.entity_id
_entity_poly.type
_entity_poly.pdbx_seq_one_letter_code
_entity_poly.pdbx_strand_id
1 'polypeptide(L)'
;MARALRDRRAAARDPEGFARSLGVNLRGRVRFYGIDRAMFGSEPWLVSLGDNVYITAGVQFITHDGGTLILRKEVPDLEWTAPITIGDDVYLGVRTTILPGVTIGNRCIVGAGSVVTRDIPDNSVAAGVPARVIRSVDEYLDRMRARSLGCGHLPAAEKAAVIRQIYGVPEQAGAGRAGI
;
A
#
# COMPACT_ATOMS: atom_id res chain seq x y z
N MET A 1 16.55 -4.13 20.19
CA MET A 1 15.20 -4.23 20.81
C MET A 1 14.55 -2.88 21.09
N ALA A 2 15.17 -1.92 21.77
CA ALA A 2 14.55 -0.63 22.14
C ALA A 2 14.06 0.22 20.93
N ARG A 3 14.81 0.24 19.80
CA ARG A 3 14.42 0.98 18.58
C ARG A 3 13.14 0.40 17.95
N ALA A 4 13.09 -0.92 17.78
CA ALA A 4 11.92 -1.57 17.18
C ALA A 4 10.64 -1.35 17.99
N LEU A 5 10.71 -1.35 19.32
CA LEU A 5 9.57 -1.07 20.19
C LEU A 5 9.12 0.40 20.09
N ARG A 6 10.06 1.35 19.99
CA ARG A 6 9.75 2.76 19.76
C ARG A 6 9.07 2.98 18.40
N ASP A 7 9.62 2.37 17.34
CA ASP A 7 9.07 2.47 15.99
C ASP A 7 7.64 1.93 15.95
N ARG A 8 7.37 0.76 16.55
CA ARG A 8 6.02 0.20 16.65
C ARG A 8 5.03 1.10 17.37
N ARG A 9 5.45 1.73 18.48
CA ARG A 9 4.59 2.67 19.23
C ARG A 9 4.32 3.95 18.43
N ALA A 10 5.34 4.50 17.76
CA ALA A 10 5.19 5.67 16.89
C ALA A 10 4.26 5.38 15.71
N ALA A 11 4.47 4.27 15.02
CA ALA A 11 3.66 3.82 13.90
C ALA A 11 2.19 3.58 14.28
N ALA A 12 1.93 3.02 15.47
CA ALA A 12 0.57 2.77 15.95
C ALA A 12 -0.16 4.08 16.38
N ARG A 13 0.59 5.06 16.89
CA ARG A 13 0.02 6.34 17.37
C ARG A 13 -0.25 7.33 16.25
N ASP A 14 0.72 7.47 15.34
CA ASP A 14 0.69 8.44 14.24
C ASP A 14 1.44 7.83 13.04
N PRO A 15 0.75 7.04 12.19
CA PRO A 15 1.37 6.40 11.03
C PRO A 15 1.97 7.39 10.02
N GLU A 16 1.28 8.52 9.76
CA GLU A 16 1.77 9.55 8.83
C GLU A 16 3.00 10.27 9.40
N GLY A 17 2.96 10.68 10.67
CA GLY A 17 4.11 11.29 11.35
C GLY A 17 5.30 10.32 11.40
N PHE A 18 5.05 9.03 11.61
CA PHE A 18 6.11 8.02 11.55
C PHE A 18 6.73 7.95 10.14
N ALA A 19 5.93 7.89 9.07
CA ALA A 19 6.43 7.90 7.69
C ALA A 19 7.27 9.15 7.39
N ARG A 20 6.78 10.34 7.76
CA ARG A 20 7.52 11.61 7.62
C ARG A 20 8.83 11.60 8.40
N SER A 21 8.86 11.03 9.60
CA SER A 21 10.08 10.90 10.41
C SER A 21 11.15 9.99 9.81
N LEU A 22 10.76 9.11 8.88
CA LEU A 22 11.66 8.29 8.07
C LEU A 22 12.20 9.04 6.86
N GLY A 23 11.56 10.15 6.46
CA GLY A 23 11.91 10.94 5.29
C GLY A 23 10.93 10.79 4.11
N VAL A 24 9.86 10.00 4.25
CA VAL A 24 8.86 9.85 3.18
C VAL A 24 8.15 11.17 2.91
N ASN A 25 8.00 11.55 1.64
CA ASN A 25 7.30 12.75 1.23
C ASN A 25 5.79 12.47 1.10
N LEU A 26 4.99 12.91 2.07
CA LEU A 26 3.53 12.83 2.02
C LEU A 26 2.96 14.18 1.56
N ARG A 27 2.35 14.23 0.37
CA ARG A 27 1.74 15.43 -0.21
C ARG A 27 0.29 15.64 0.25
N GLY A 28 -0.34 14.59 0.82
CA GLY A 28 -1.70 14.63 1.31
C GLY A 28 -1.93 13.59 2.40
N ARG A 29 -3.18 13.14 2.55
CA ARG A 29 -3.58 12.11 3.52
C ARG A 29 -3.24 10.72 3.03
N VAL A 30 -2.53 9.96 3.86
CA VAL A 30 -2.16 8.56 3.58
C VAL A 30 -2.61 7.66 4.72
N ARG A 31 -3.40 6.63 4.40
CA ARG A 31 -3.87 5.64 5.38
C ARG A 31 -3.01 4.38 5.30
N PHE A 32 -2.33 4.08 6.39
CA PHE A 32 -1.49 2.89 6.51
C PHE A 32 -2.21 1.80 7.31
N TYR A 33 -2.37 0.62 6.72
CA TYR A 33 -2.88 -0.58 7.38
C TYR A 33 -1.71 -1.53 7.70
N GLY A 34 -0.89 -1.15 8.68
CA GLY A 34 0.33 -1.86 9.06
C GLY A 34 1.58 -1.26 8.43
N ILE A 35 2.07 -0.16 9.00
CA ILE A 35 3.32 0.50 8.60
C ILE A 35 4.47 0.02 9.48
N ASP A 36 5.63 -0.20 8.87
CA ASP A 36 6.91 -0.37 9.54
C ASP A 36 8.04 0.30 8.74
N ARG A 37 9.22 0.35 9.33
CA ARG A 37 10.41 0.94 8.67
C ARG A 37 10.82 0.19 7.40
N ALA A 38 10.67 -1.13 7.37
CA ALA A 38 11.09 -1.96 6.25
C ALA A 38 10.25 -1.71 4.99
N MET A 39 9.04 -1.15 5.14
CA MET A 39 8.17 -0.80 4.03
C MET A 39 8.85 0.11 3.00
N PHE A 40 9.75 1.01 3.43
CA PHE A 40 10.36 2.04 2.58
C PHE A 40 11.83 1.80 2.23
N GLY A 41 12.39 0.65 2.61
CA GLY A 41 13.79 0.31 2.33
C GLY A 41 14.80 1.27 2.96
N SER A 42 15.91 1.48 2.27
CA SER A 42 17.04 2.29 2.74
C SER A 42 16.90 3.78 2.43
N GLU A 43 16.18 4.15 1.38
CA GLU A 43 16.03 5.52 0.86
C GLU A 43 14.56 6.01 0.93
N PRO A 44 13.94 6.10 2.12
CA PRO A 44 12.55 6.53 2.28
C PRO A 44 12.28 7.93 1.72
N TRP A 45 13.29 8.80 1.65
CA TRP A 45 13.22 10.14 1.07
C TRP A 45 13.03 10.17 -0.46
N LEU A 46 13.19 9.04 -1.13
CA LEU A 46 12.88 8.87 -2.55
C LEU A 46 11.43 8.43 -2.81
N VAL A 47 10.64 8.22 -1.76
CA VAL A 47 9.22 7.83 -1.89
C VAL A 47 8.34 9.05 -1.69
N SER A 48 7.51 9.36 -2.71
CA SER A 48 6.51 10.42 -2.68
C SER A 48 5.11 9.82 -2.80
N LEU A 49 4.22 10.19 -1.88
CA LEU A 49 2.83 9.72 -1.82
C LEU A 49 1.88 10.90 -1.94
N GLY A 50 0.87 10.79 -2.80
CA GLY A 50 -0.17 11.79 -3.04
C GLY A 50 -1.20 11.89 -1.93
N ASP A 51 -2.36 12.47 -2.28
CA ASP A 51 -3.51 12.56 -1.37
C ASP A 51 -4.42 11.32 -1.50
N ASN A 52 -5.12 11.01 -0.42
CA ASN A 52 -6.08 9.90 -0.33
C ASN A 52 -5.49 8.53 -0.75
N VAL A 53 -4.26 8.25 -0.32
CA VAL A 53 -3.56 6.99 -0.61
C VAL A 53 -3.82 5.98 0.49
N TYR A 54 -4.15 4.75 0.10
CA TYR A 54 -4.37 3.61 0.99
C TYR A 54 -3.26 2.58 0.80
N ILE A 55 -2.46 2.36 1.83
CA ILE A 55 -1.35 1.41 1.81
C ILE A 55 -1.64 0.27 2.78
N THR A 56 -1.82 -0.93 2.24
CA THR A 56 -2.16 -2.10 3.07
C THR A 56 -0.93 -2.84 3.57
N ALA A 57 -1.14 -3.85 4.39
CA ALA A 57 -0.06 -4.56 5.09
C ALA A 57 0.95 -5.21 4.12
N GLY A 58 2.23 -5.08 4.43
CA GLY A 58 3.30 -5.74 3.70
C GLY A 58 3.63 -5.13 2.33
N VAL A 59 3.11 -3.96 2.00
CA VAL A 59 3.56 -3.19 0.82
C VAL A 59 5.03 -2.83 0.98
N GLN A 60 5.81 -2.93 -0.11
CA GLN A 60 7.24 -2.63 -0.14
C GLN A 60 7.55 -1.63 -1.25
N PHE A 61 8.27 -0.56 -0.89
CA PHE A 61 8.83 0.40 -1.84
C PHE A 61 10.33 0.12 -1.97
N ILE A 62 10.75 -0.42 -3.10
CA ILE A 62 12.14 -0.76 -3.39
C ILE A 62 12.72 0.38 -4.24
N THR A 63 13.62 1.17 -3.67
CA THR A 63 14.17 2.38 -4.30
C THR A 63 15.51 2.15 -5.01
N HIS A 64 16.13 0.99 -4.83
CA HIS A 64 17.40 0.63 -5.45
C HIS A 64 17.41 -0.84 -5.94
N ASP A 65 18.28 -1.13 -6.90
CA ASP A 65 18.51 -2.51 -7.37
C ASP A 65 19.75 -3.10 -6.71
N GLY A 66 19.54 -3.95 -5.71
CA GLY A 66 20.61 -4.67 -5.02
C GLY A 66 21.39 -5.66 -5.90
N GLY A 67 20.87 -6.03 -7.08
CA GLY A 67 21.58 -6.88 -8.04
C GLY A 67 22.91 -6.28 -8.54
N THR A 68 23.02 -4.95 -8.52
CA THR A 68 24.28 -4.25 -8.87
C THR A 68 25.47 -4.68 -7.99
N LEU A 69 25.23 -5.13 -6.76
CA LEU A 69 26.28 -5.49 -5.80
C LEU A 69 27.22 -6.58 -6.32
N ILE A 70 26.72 -7.58 -7.03
CA ILE A 70 27.56 -8.67 -7.54
C ILE A 70 28.47 -8.25 -8.68
N LEU A 71 28.13 -7.14 -9.35
CA LEU A 71 28.86 -6.60 -10.50
C LEU A 71 29.91 -5.55 -10.11
N ARG A 72 29.93 -5.09 -8.86
CA ARG A 72 30.86 -4.05 -8.40
C ARG A 72 32.34 -4.47 -8.41
N LYS A 73 32.65 -5.76 -8.48
CA LYS A 73 34.03 -6.21 -8.74
C LYS A 73 34.49 -5.91 -10.17
N GLU A 74 33.55 -5.70 -11.12
CA GLU A 74 33.82 -5.32 -12.51
C GLU A 74 33.68 -3.81 -12.71
N VAL A 75 32.64 -3.22 -12.11
CA VAL A 75 32.32 -1.79 -12.15
C VAL A 75 32.09 -1.30 -10.71
N PRO A 76 33.16 -0.83 -10.01
CA PRO A 76 33.12 -0.57 -8.56
C PRO A 76 32.08 0.46 -8.09
N ASP A 77 31.74 1.44 -8.94
CA ASP A 77 30.79 2.51 -8.69
C ASP A 77 29.38 2.23 -9.23
N LEU A 78 29.10 1.00 -9.67
CA LEU A 78 27.79 0.62 -10.21
C LEU A 78 26.72 0.73 -9.13
N GLU A 79 25.75 1.59 -9.38
CA GLU A 79 24.58 1.84 -8.53
C GLU A 79 23.38 2.18 -9.39
N TRP A 80 22.21 1.66 -9.05
CA TRP A 80 20.96 2.11 -9.62
C TRP A 80 19.92 2.30 -8.51
N THR A 81 19.61 3.55 -8.26
CA THR A 81 18.65 4.01 -7.28
C THR A 81 17.75 5.04 -7.94
N ALA A 82 16.43 4.93 -7.78
CA ALA A 82 15.49 5.82 -8.44
C ALA A 82 14.26 6.10 -7.55
N PRO A 83 13.63 7.30 -7.67
CA PRO A 83 12.47 7.68 -6.89
C PRO A 83 11.23 6.86 -7.28
N ILE A 84 10.33 6.71 -6.31
CA ILE A 84 8.99 6.14 -6.52
C ILE A 84 7.97 7.23 -6.25
N THR A 85 7.02 7.41 -7.19
CA THR A 85 5.96 8.40 -7.07
C THR A 85 4.59 7.73 -7.13
N ILE A 86 3.76 8.00 -6.13
CA ILE A 86 2.36 7.57 -6.08
C ILE A 86 1.48 8.81 -6.19
N GLY A 87 0.53 8.78 -7.12
CA GLY A 87 -0.46 9.84 -7.34
C GLY A 87 -1.53 9.89 -6.26
N ASP A 88 -2.62 10.60 -6.56
CA ASP A 88 -3.76 10.77 -5.68
C ASP A 88 -4.81 9.67 -5.89
N ASP A 89 -5.64 9.37 -4.86
CA ASP A 89 -6.70 8.36 -4.92
C ASP A 89 -6.17 6.95 -5.28
N VAL A 90 -5.08 6.51 -4.66
CA VAL A 90 -4.43 5.24 -4.96
C VAL A 90 -4.63 4.22 -3.84
N TYR A 91 -4.98 2.99 -4.23
CA TYR A 91 -5.02 1.83 -3.33
C TYR A 91 -3.93 0.82 -3.68
N LEU A 92 -3.06 0.53 -2.71
CA LEU A 92 -2.02 -0.51 -2.83
C LEU A 92 -2.43 -1.74 -2.02
N GLY A 93 -2.70 -2.84 -2.73
CA GLY A 93 -3.12 -4.12 -2.15
C GLY A 93 -2.03 -4.80 -1.32
N VAL A 94 -2.45 -5.69 -0.43
CA VAL A 94 -1.57 -6.42 0.51
C VAL A 94 -0.37 -7.04 -0.22
N ARG A 95 0.83 -6.85 0.33
CA ARG A 95 2.10 -7.39 -0.20
C ARG A 95 2.42 -6.95 -1.65
N THR A 96 1.96 -5.78 -2.06
CA THR A 96 2.42 -5.18 -3.32
C THR A 96 3.88 -4.75 -3.18
N THR A 97 4.70 -5.02 -4.19
CA THR A 97 6.07 -4.52 -4.30
C THR A 97 6.17 -3.53 -5.46
N ILE A 98 6.72 -2.34 -5.21
CA ILE A 98 6.94 -1.30 -6.22
C ILE A 98 8.45 -1.17 -6.42
N LEU A 99 8.92 -1.28 -7.67
CA LEU A 99 10.33 -1.25 -8.02
C LEU A 99 10.84 0.18 -8.27
N PRO A 100 12.18 0.38 -8.30
CA PRO A 100 12.79 1.69 -8.48
C PRO A 100 12.32 2.38 -9.77
N GLY A 101 12.13 3.69 -9.70
CA GLY A 101 11.77 4.53 -10.85
C GLY A 101 10.29 4.50 -11.25
N VAL A 102 9.46 3.70 -10.58
CA VAL A 102 8.03 3.55 -10.93
C VAL A 102 7.22 4.77 -10.50
N THR A 103 6.37 5.22 -11.41
CA THR A 103 5.28 6.16 -11.14
C THR A 103 3.92 5.44 -11.25
N ILE A 104 3.10 5.54 -10.20
CA ILE A 104 1.69 5.14 -10.24
C ILE A 104 0.86 6.42 -10.31
N GLY A 105 0.06 6.56 -11.36
CA GLY A 105 -0.80 7.72 -11.60
C GLY A 105 -1.93 7.87 -10.59
N ASN A 106 -2.83 8.78 -10.88
CA ASN A 106 -3.99 9.08 -10.03
C ASN A 106 -5.11 8.07 -10.22
N ARG A 107 -5.94 7.90 -9.19
CA ARG A 107 -7.11 7.02 -9.24
C ARG A 107 -6.75 5.61 -9.69
N CYS A 108 -5.79 4.99 -8.99
CA CYS A 108 -5.29 3.66 -9.33
C CYS A 108 -5.55 2.63 -8.23
N ILE A 109 -5.78 1.40 -8.64
CA ILE A 109 -5.90 0.24 -7.74
C ILE A 109 -4.86 -0.80 -8.14
N VAL A 110 -3.96 -1.14 -7.22
CA VAL A 110 -2.99 -2.23 -7.41
C VAL A 110 -3.44 -3.44 -6.60
N GLY A 111 -3.64 -4.56 -7.28
CA GLY A 111 -4.08 -5.81 -6.66
C GLY A 111 -3.04 -6.39 -5.69
N ALA A 112 -3.52 -7.14 -4.70
CA ALA A 112 -2.66 -7.78 -3.71
C ALA A 112 -1.62 -8.72 -4.34
N GLY A 113 -0.41 -8.78 -3.77
CA GLY A 113 0.70 -9.63 -4.24
C GLY A 113 1.31 -9.22 -5.58
N SER A 114 1.01 -8.04 -6.08
CA SER A 114 1.55 -7.55 -7.36
C SER A 114 3.00 -7.07 -7.23
N VAL A 115 3.77 -7.22 -8.31
CA VAL A 115 5.10 -6.62 -8.46
C VAL A 115 5.06 -5.59 -9.58
N VAL A 116 5.06 -4.30 -9.20
CA VAL A 116 4.99 -3.18 -10.15
C VAL A 116 6.39 -2.86 -10.64
N THR A 117 6.65 -3.18 -11.91
CA THR A 117 7.96 -3.05 -12.56
C THR A 117 8.01 -1.91 -13.58
N ARG A 118 6.88 -1.26 -13.85
CA ARG A 118 6.72 -0.15 -14.82
C ARG A 118 5.60 0.77 -14.34
N ASP A 119 5.57 1.96 -14.89
CA ASP A 119 4.54 2.96 -14.60
C ASP A 119 3.13 2.43 -14.84
N ILE A 120 2.22 2.87 -13.99
CA ILE A 120 0.78 2.61 -14.11
C ILE A 120 0.10 3.95 -14.42
N PRO A 121 -0.59 4.07 -15.57
CA PRO A 121 -1.28 5.31 -15.93
C PRO A 121 -2.49 5.57 -15.04
N ASP A 122 -2.96 6.82 -15.06
CA ASP A 122 -4.18 7.24 -14.35
C ASP A 122 -5.37 6.31 -14.65
N ASN A 123 -6.33 6.26 -13.74
CA ASN A 123 -7.59 5.54 -13.86
C ASN A 123 -7.43 4.03 -14.14
N SER A 124 -6.43 3.39 -13.55
CA SER A 124 -6.07 2.01 -13.86
C SER A 124 -6.21 1.06 -12.68
N VAL A 125 -6.67 -0.15 -12.97
CA VAL A 125 -6.55 -1.31 -12.10
C VAL A 125 -5.45 -2.21 -12.66
N ALA A 126 -4.38 -2.41 -11.89
CA ALA A 126 -3.25 -3.25 -12.28
C ALA A 126 -3.07 -4.41 -11.28
N ALA A 127 -2.65 -5.58 -11.79
CA ALA A 127 -2.36 -6.72 -10.92
C ALA A 127 -1.36 -7.68 -11.57
N GLY A 128 -0.77 -8.55 -10.76
CA GLY A 128 0.08 -9.67 -11.19
C GLY A 128 1.57 -9.47 -10.98
N VAL A 129 2.37 -10.46 -11.42
CA VAL A 129 3.84 -10.49 -11.35
C VAL A 129 4.37 -10.87 -12.75
N PRO A 130 4.90 -9.89 -13.49
CA PRO A 130 4.87 -8.46 -13.25
C PRO A 130 3.46 -7.89 -13.40
N ALA A 131 3.15 -6.79 -12.68
CA ALA A 131 1.85 -6.12 -12.74
C ALA A 131 1.55 -5.60 -14.15
N ARG A 132 0.29 -5.77 -14.58
CA ARG A 132 -0.23 -5.24 -15.85
C ARG A 132 -1.57 -4.55 -15.59
N VAL A 133 -1.86 -3.50 -16.33
CA VAL A 133 -3.19 -2.90 -16.36
C VAL A 133 -4.16 -3.93 -16.91
N ILE A 134 -5.21 -4.22 -16.15
CA ILE A 134 -6.22 -5.24 -16.49
C ILE A 134 -7.57 -4.63 -16.84
N ARG A 135 -7.83 -3.39 -16.41
CA ARG A 135 -9.05 -2.61 -16.72
C ARG A 135 -8.90 -1.18 -16.21
N SER A 136 -9.88 -0.32 -16.53
CA SER A 136 -10.03 0.97 -15.89
C SER A 136 -10.67 0.86 -14.49
N VAL A 137 -10.51 1.92 -13.67
CA VAL A 137 -11.25 2.03 -12.39
C VAL A 137 -12.74 2.22 -12.62
N ASP A 138 -13.16 2.82 -13.75
CA ASP A 138 -14.57 2.95 -14.09
C ASP A 138 -15.23 1.59 -14.33
N GLU A 139 -14.61 0.72 -15.13
CA GLU A 139 -15.06 -0.67 -15.32
C GLU A 139 -15.04 -1.48 -14.01
N TYR A 140 -14.06 -1.22 -13.15
CA TYR A 140 -14.00 -1.83 -11.82
C TYR A 140 -15.18 -1.36 -10.97
N LEU A 141 -15.49 -0.07 -10.96
CA LEU A 141 -16.60 0.51 -10.21
C LEU A 141 -17.94 -0.10 -10.63
N ASP A 142 -18.19 -0.22 -11.92
CA ASP A 142 -19.44 -0.80 -12.44
C ASP A 142 -19.63 -2.26 -11.98
N ARG A 143 -18.54 -3.04 -12.03
CA ARG A 143 -18.57 -4.41 -11.50
C ARG A 143 -18.79 -4.46 -9.99
N MET A 144 -18.21 -3.53 -9.23
CA MET A 144 -18.37 -3.49 -7.77
C MET A 144 -19.77 -3.02 -7.37
N ARG A 145 -20.39 -2.11 -8.13
CA ARG A 145 -21.81 -1.75 -7.91
C ARG A 145 -22.72 -2.96 -7.99
N ALA A 146 -22.54 -3.83 -8.99
CA ALA A 146 -23.33 -5.05 -9.15
C ALA A 146 -23.10 -6.10 -8.04
N ARG A 147 -21.98 -6.04 -7.32
CA ARG A 147 -21.59 -6.98 -6.28
C ARG A 147 -21.67 -6.40 -4.87
N SER A 148 -22.03 -5.13 -4.76
CA SER A 148 -22.01 -4.42 -3.48
C SER A 148 -23.06 -4.98 -2.53
N LEU A 149 -22.66 -5.18 -1.28
CA LEU A 149 -23.59 -5.52 -0.17
C LEU A 149 -24.35 -4.30 0.35
N GLY A 150 -24.09 -3.10 -0.18
CA GLY A 150 -24.77 -1.86 0.20
C GLY A 150 -24.42 -1.32 1.59
N CYS A 151 -23.55 -1.97 2.34
CA CYS A 151 -23.24 -1.65 3.74
C CYS A 151 -21.91 -0.90 3.96
N GLY A 152 -21.27 -0.38 2.88
CA GLY A 152 -19.96 0.27 2.96
C GLY A 152 -19.93 1.55 3.80
N HIS A 153 -21.07 2.24 3.94
CA HIS A 153 -21.23 3.49 4.68
C HIS A 153 -21.46 3.29 6.19
N LEU A 154 -21.79 2.06 6.61
CA LEU A 154 -22.14 1.78 7.99
C LEU A 154 -20.92 1.79 8.93
N PRO A 155 -21.08 2.17 10.21
CA PRO A 155 -20.07 1.98 11.24
C PRO A 155 -19.65 0.50 11.34
N ALA A 156 -18.42 0.25 11.78
CA ALA A 156 -17.80 -1.09 11.75
C ALA A 156 -18.66 -2.19 12.42
N ALA A 157 -19.27 -1.90 13.58
CA ALA A 157 -20.10 -2.86 14.31
C ALA A 157 -21.39 -3.21 13.53
N GLU A 158 -22.09 -2.19 13.02
CA GLU A 158 -23.31 -2.37 12.23
C GLU A 158 -23.01 -3.10 10.91
N LYS A 159 -21.94 -2.69 10.22
CA LYS A 159 -21.45 -3.37 9.02
C LYS A 159 -21.18 -4.86 9.29
N ALA A 160 -20.52 -5.17 10.41
CA ALA A 160 -20.23 -6.55 10.79
C ALA A 160 -21.51 -7.37 11.03
N ALA A 161 -22.52 -6.78 11.67
CA ALA A 161 -23.80 -7.44 11.90
C ALA A 161 -24.53 -7.74 10.58
N VAL A 162 -24.61 -6.76 9.67
CA VAL A 162 -25.20 -6.93 8.33
C VAL A 162 -24.49 -8.03 7.53
N ILE A 163 -23.16 -8.04 7.53
CA ILE A 163 -22.37 -9.06 6.81
C ILE A 163 -22.62 -10.46 7.39
N ARG A 164 -22.65 -10.60 8.74
CA ARG A 164 -22.98 -11.88 9.39
C ARG A 164 -24.37 -12.37 9.03
N GLN A 165 -25.35 -11.48 9.02
CA GLN A 165 -26.71 -11.82 8.62
C GLN A 165 -26.78 -12.33 7.17
N ILE A 166 -26.12 -11.63 6.23
CA ILE A 166 -26.10 -12.02 4.81
C ILE A 166 -25.50 -13.42 4.62
N TYR A 167 -24.44 -13.75 5.37
CA TYR A 167 -23.73 -15.02 5.22
C TYR A 167 -24.13 -16.10 6.24
N GLY A 168 -25.14 -15.86 7.07
CA GLY A 168 -25.63 -16.82 8.07
C GLY A 168 -24.60 -17.16 9.15
N VAL A 169 -23.69 -16.21 9.49
CA VAL A 169 -22.65 -16.42 10.51
C VAL A 169 -23.16 -15.90 11.87
N PRO A 170 -23.29 -16.76 12.88
CA PRO A 170 -23.79 -16.34 14.20
C PRO A 170 -22.83 -15.35 14.89
N GLU A 171 -23.37 -14.51 15.76
CA GLU A 171 -22.56 -13.68 16.64
C GLU A 171 -21.72 -14.56 17.57
N GLN A 172 -20.39 -14.36 17.57
CA GLN A 172 -19.55 -15.05 18.55
C GLN A 172 -19.75 -14.40 19.92
N ALA A 173 -20.33 -15.15 20.85
CA ALA A 173 -20.38 -14.75 22.25
C ALA A 173 -18.95 -14.61 22.78
N GLY A 174 -18.44 -13.37 22.95
CA GLY A 174 -17.21 -13.09 23.68
C GLY A 174 -15.99 -12.63 22.92
N ALA A 175 -16.08 -12.17 21.67
CA ALA A 175 -14.95 -11.46 21.02
C ALA A 175 -14.90 -9.99 21.48
N GLY A 176 -14.50 -9.78 22.72
CA GLY A 176 -14.12 -8.47 23.23
C GLY A 176 -12.88 -7.97 22.51
N ARG A 177 -13.02 -6.83 21.84
CA ARG A 177 -12.00 -5.87 21.41
C ARG A 177 -10.58 -6.43 21.18
N ALA A 178 -10.32 -6.98 20.01
CA ALA A 178 -9.03 -6.87 19.39
C ALA A 178 -9.05 -5.58 18.55
N GLY A 179 -8.49 -4.50 19.09
CA GLY A 179 -8.30 -3.26 18.36
C GLY A 179 -7.30 -3.50 17.24
N ILE A 180 -7.69 -3.14 16.05
CA ILE A 180 -6.79 -2.94 14.89
C ILE A 180 -6.51 -1.45 14.81
#